data_4b6d6a74280d5fee4b358c124106f18c
#
_entry.id   4b6d6a74280d5fee4b358c124106f18c
#
_cell.length_a   1.000
_cell.length_b   1.000
_cell.length_c   1.000
_cell.angle_alpha   90.00
_cell.angle_beta   90.00
_cell.angle_gamma   90.00
#
_symmetry.space_group_name_H-M   'P 1'
#
loop_
_entity.id
_entity.type
_entity.pdbx_description
1 polymer ?
#
loop_
_entity_poly.entity_id
_entity_poly.type
_entity_poly.pdbx_seq_one_letter_code
_entity_poly.pdbx_strand_id
1 'polypeptide(L)'
;EQEDFQSKLANEMHEYEQFSIRHFFEQVLEGELCVTEIYDEAAKWSLDLSASCYNLLFLYVQQEKENGSEREMNTFVHLQEEILQYFLRFPQYILFRWNVNCYGVLVKCDAEEMEDYTQRAIAQIQMNCESQNANADWYVVVGTPVERLSMLKECYDRVNHYGAYRFLYPQ
;
A
#
# COMPACT_ATOMS: atom_id res chain seq x y z
N GLU A 1 -26.33 -21.84 3.98
CA GLU A 1 -25.92 -22.05 2.58
C GLU A 1 -25.94 -20.77 1.76
N GLN A 2 -26.98 -19.93 1.91
CA GLN A 2 -27.04 -18.66 1.20
C GLN A 2 -26.00 -17.65 1.71
N GLU A 3 -25.70 -17.65 3.00
CA GLU A 3 -24.69 -16.78 3.56
C GLU A 3 -23.29 -17.13 3.07
N ASP A 4 -22.98 -18.41 2.95
CA ASP A 4 -21.67 -18.85 2.43
C ASP A 4 -21.49 -18.47 0.97
N PHE A 5 -22.55 -18.59 0.18
CA PHE A 5 -22.51 -18.22 -1.24
C PHE A 5 -22.30 -16.70 -1.40
N GLN A 6 -23.03 -15.90 -0.61
CA GLN A 6 -22.89 -14.45 -0.66
C GLN A 6 -21.51 -14.00 -0.18
N SER A 7 -20.96 -14.68 0.83
CA SER A 7 -19.60 -14.41 1.32
C SER A 7 -18.56 -14.70 0.25
N LYS A 8 -18.68 -15.82 -0.45
CA LYS A 8 -17.75 -16.16 -1.53
C LYS A 8 -17.85 -15.17 -2.67
N LEU A 9 -19.07 -14.78 -3.05
CA LEU A 9 -19.26 -13.80 -4.11
C LEU A 9 -18.66 -12.45 -3.75
N ALA A 10 -18.88 -12.00 -2.50
CA ALA A 10 -18.31 -10.76 -2.00
C ALA A 10 -16.77 -10.81 -2.01
N ASN A 11 -16.17 -11.93 -1.61
CA ASN A 11 -14.73 -12.11 -1.62
C ASN A 11 -14.16 -12.10 -3.03
N GLU A 12 -14.84 -12.78 -3.98
CA GLU A 12 -14.41 -12.78 -5.38
C GLU A 12 -14.48 -11.38 -5.98
N MET A 13 -15.53 -10.63 -5.68
CA MET A 13 -15.65 -9.25 -6.14
C MET A 13 -14.56 -8.36 -5.54
N HIS A 14 -14.26 -8.56 -4.27
CA HIS A 14 -13.21 -7.81 -3.60
C HIS A 14 -11.83 -8.10 -4.21
N GLU A 15 -11.54 -9.36 -4.50
CA GLU A 15 -10.29 -9.74 -5.17
C GLU A 15 -10.19 -9.14 -6.57
N TYR A 16 -11.30 -9.12 -7.30
CA TYR A 16 -11.35 -8.51 -8.62
C TYR A 16 -11.08 -7.01 -8.55
N GLU A 17 -11.68 -6.32 -7.58
CA GLU A 17 -11.43 -4.88 -7.37
C GLU A 17 -9.95 -4.63 -7.03
N GLN A 18 -9.36 -5.44 -6.16
CA GLN A 18 -7.96 -5.30 -5.77
C GLN A 18 -7.03 -5.54 -6.97
N PHE A 19 -7.34 -6.52 -7.78
CA PHE A 19 -6.57 -6.78 -9.00
C PHE A 19 -6.65 -5.60 -9.97
N SER A 20 -7.83 -5.05 -10.16
CA SER A 20 -8.05 -3.93 -11.07
C SER A 20 -7.40 -2.65 -10.58
N ILE A 21 -7.44 -2.39 -9.27
CA ILE A 21 -6.77 -1.25 -8.65
C ILE A 21 -5.25 -1.39 -8.80
N ARG A 22 -4.72 -2.59 -8.60
CA ARG A 22 -3.30 -2.87 -8.80
C ARG A 22 -2.89 -2.56 -10.24
N HIS A 23 -3.66 -3.02 -11.20
CA HIS A 23 -3.39 -2.78 -12.62
C HIS A 23 -3.40 -1.28 -12.94
N PHE A 24 -4.36 -0.56 -12.38
CA PHE A 24 -4.45 0.89 -12.52
C PHE A 24 -3.18 1.58 -12.00
N PHE A 25 -2.73 1.23 -10.78
CA PHE A 25 -1.52 1.82 -10.23
C PHE A 25 -0.27 1.42 -11.00
N GLU A 26 -0.24 0.20 -11.52
CA GLU A 26 0.86 -0.23 -12.39
C GLU A 26 0.96 0.68 -13.61
N GLN A 27 -0.16 0.98 -14.26
CA GLN A 27 -0.18 1.90 -15.41
C GLN A 27 0.23 3.32 -15.02
N VAL A 28 -0.22 3.80 -13.87
CA VAL A 28 0.13 5.15 -13.39
C VAL A 28 1.64 5.24 -13.13
N LEU A 29 2.19 4.26 -12.43
CA LEU A 29 3.60 4.30 -12.03
C LEU A 29 4.55 4.02 -13.19
N GLU A 30 4.09 3.36 -14.23
CA GLU A 30 4.87 3.16 -15.44
C GLU A 30 4.72 4.32 -16.44
N GLY A 31 3.86 5.28 -16.12
CA GLY A 31 3.69 6.47 -16.95
C GLY A 31 2.89 6.23 -18.21
N GLU A 32 2.04 5.20 -18.23
CA GLU A 32 1.23 4.84 -19.39
C GLU A 32 -0.03 5.70 -19.54
N LEU A 33 -0.43 6.40 -18.48
CA LEU A 33 -1.66 7.21 -18.47
C LEU A 33 -1.32 8.69 -18.34
N CYS A 34 -2.01 9.54 -19.11
CA CYS A 34 -1.95 10.98 -18.90
C CYS A 34 -2.85 11.36 -17.71
N VAL A 35 -2.70 12.61 -17.23
CA VAL A 35 -3.42 13.06 -16.02
C VAL A 35 -4.94 12.89 -16.16
N THR A 36 -5.49 13.25 -17.32
CA THR A 36 -6.94 13.10 -17.57
C THR A 36 -7.39 11.64 -17.46
N GLU A 37 -6.59 10.75 -18.06
CA GLU A 37 -6.88 9.31 -17.99
C GLU A 37 -6.75 8.78 -16.56
N ILE A 38 -5.80 9.29 -15.79
CA ILE A 38 -5.63 8.91 -14.38
C ILE A 38 -6.90 9.24 -13.58
N TYR A 39 -7.42 10.46 -13.74
CA TYR A 39 -8.64 10.87 -13.04
C TYR A 39 -9.86 10.08 -13.50
N ASP A 40 -9.97 9.82 -14.81
CA ASP A 40 -11.10 9.05 -15.35
C ASP A 40 -11.10 7.62 -14.82
N GLU A 41 -9.94 6.97 -14.82
CA GLU A 41 -9.84 5.59 -14.30
C GLU A 41 -10.05 5.54 -12.79
N ALA A 42 -9.48 6.51 -12.05
CA ALA A 42 -9.67 6.57 -10.60
C ALA A 42 -11.14 6.70 -10.22
N ALA A 43 -11.91 7.47 -11.00
CA ALA A 43 -13.33 7.66 -10.74
C ALA A 43 -14.11 6.35 -10.80
N LYS A 44 -13.70 5.41 -11.66
CA LYS A 44 -14.33 4.09 -11.76
C LYS A 44 -14.23 3.30 -10.46
N TRP A 45 -13.19 3.55 -9.68
CA TRP A 45 -12.94 2.86 -8.41
C TRP A 45 -13.25 3.73 -7.21
N SER A 46 -13.93 4.86 -7.43
CA SER A 46 -14.26 5.85 -6.39
C SER A 46 -13.02 6.35 -5.62
N LEU A 47 -11.90 6.46 -6.34
CA LEU A 47 -10.67 6.97 -5.76
C LEU A 47 -10.55 8.46 -6.01
N ASP A 48 -10.41 9.24 -4.95
CA ASP A 48 -10.14 10.67 -5.04
C ASP A 48 -8.64 10.90 -4.97
N LEU A 49 -8.05 11.31 -6.09
CA LEU A 49 -6.61 11.56 -6.19
C LEU A 49 -6.25 13.04 -6.08
N SER A 50 -7.20 13.90 -5.72
CA SER A 50 -6.97 15.33 -5.60
C SER A 50 -6.10 15.64 -4.39
N ALA A 51 -4.97 16.29 -4.61
CA ALA A 51 -4.10 16.76 -3.55
C ALA A 51 -3.04 17.69 -4.14
N SER A 52 -2.32 18.39 -3.28
CA SER A 52 -1.23 19.28 -3.70
C SER A 52 0.13 18.61 -3.59
N CYS A 53 0.22 17.47 -2.92
CA CYS A 53 1.48 16.75 -2.74
C CYS A 53 1.22 15.25 -2.67
N TYR A 54 2.15 14.47 -3.23
CA TYR A 54 2.05 13.01 -3.32
C TYR A 54 3.37 12.38 -2.96
N ASN A 55 3.30 11.21 -2.32
CA ASN A 55 4.48 10.38 -2.12
C ASN A 55 4.08 8.92 -2.20
N LEU A 56 5.05 8.06 -2.42
CA LEU A 56 4.85 6.61 -2.48
C LEU A 56 5.60 5.94 -1.35
N LEU A 57 4.96 4.95 -0.78
CA LEU A 57 5.54 4.12 0.26
C LEU A 57 5.25 2.67 -0.11
N PHE A 58 6.26 1.82 -0.06
CA PHE A 58 6.09 0.39 -0.33
C PHE A 58 6.46 -0.40 0.91
N LEU A 59 5.53 -1.22 1.35
CA LEU A 59 5.72 -2.10 2.50
C LEU A 59 5.93 -3.52 1.99
N TYR A 60 7.10 -4.08 2.29
CA TYR A 60 7.41 -5.47 2.03
C TYR A 60 7.29 -6.23 3.34
N VAL A 61 6.45 -7.24 3.36
CA VAL A 61 6.25 -8.07 4.53
C VAL A 61 6.13 -9.53 4.10
N GLN A 62 6.94 -10.38 4.70
CA GLN A 62 7.00 -11.79 4.36
C GLN A 62 7.15 -12.62 5.62
N GLN A 63 6.47 -13.76 5.66
CA GLN A 63 6.61 -14.69 6.77
C GLN A 63 7.97 -15.36 6.70
N GLU A 64 8.72 -15.35 7.81
CA GLU A 64 10.09 -15.88 7.86
C GLU A 64 10.19 -17.38 7.61
N LYS A 65 9.19 -18.15 7.98
CA LYS A 65 9.26 -19.63 7.90
C LYS A 65 8.13 -20.16 7.04
N GLU A 66 8.50 -20.92 6.01
CA GLU A 66 7.53 -21.58 5.14
C GLU A 66 6.70 -22.62 5.88
N ASN A 67 7.24 -23.19 6.97
CA ASN A 67 6.60 -24.23 7.74
C ASN A 67 6.15 -23.74 9.11
N GLY A 68 5.64 -22.52 9.17
CA GLY A 68 5.11 -21.97 10.40
C GLY A 68 3.89 -22.76 10.89
N SER A 69 3.67 -22.78 12.20
CA SER A 69 2.48 -23.38 12.76
C SER A 69 1.25 -22.62 12.29
N GLU A 70 0.08 -23.24 12.37
CA GLU A 70 -1.19 -22.61 12.05
C GLU A 70 -1.38 -21.32 12.86
N ARG A 71 -0.92 -21.33 14.11
CA ARG A 71 -0.97 -20.15 14.98
C ARG A 71 -0.10 -19.00 14.44
N GLU A 72 1.09 -19.32 13.95
CA GLU A 72 1.98 -18.31 13.37
C GLU A 72 1.42 -17.73 12.09
N MET A 73 0.80 -18.56 11.26
CA MET A 73 0.14 -18.11 10.04
C MET A 73 -1.05 -17.20 10.35
N ASN A 74 -1.84 -17.54 11.35
CA ASN A 74 -2.98 -16.72 11.76
C ASN A 74 -2.51 -15.37 12.32
N THR A 75 -1.42 -15.36 13.07
CA THR A 75 -0.82 -14.13 13.59
C THR A 75 -0.34 -13.24 12.46
N PHE A 76 0.27 -13.82 11.44
CA PHE A 76 0.75 -13.07 10.27
C PHE A 76 -0.41 -12.46 9.48
N VAL A 77 -1.48 -13.22 9.26
CA VAL A 77 -2.68 -12.72 8.57
C VAL A 77 -3.31 -11.59 9.38
N HIS A 78 -3.38 -11.73 10.69
CA HIS A 78 -3.92 -10.69 11.57
C HIS A 78 -3.09 -9.41 11.52
N LEU A 79 -1.77 -9.54 11.49
CA LEU A 79 -0.87 -8.41 11.31
C LEU A 79 -1.17 -7.65 10.03
N GLN A 80 -1.33 -8.38 8.92
CA GLN A 80 -1.66 -7.75 7.64
C GLN A 80 -2.99 -7.02 7.71
N GLU A 81 -4.01 -7.64 8.32
CA GLU A 81 -5.32 -7.02 8.45
C GLU A 81 -5.28 -5.73 9.27
N GLU A 82 -4.52 -5.70 10.35
CA GLU A 82 -4.40 -4.48 11.17
C GLU A 82 -3.74 -3.34 10.40
N ILE A 83 -2.71 -3.65 9.62
CA ILE A 83 -2.05 -2.65 8.78
C ILE A 83 -3.02 -2.12 7.74
N LEU A 84 -3.74 -2.99 7.06
CA LEU A 84 -4.73 -2.60 6.06
C LEU A 84 -5.80 -1.69 6.66
N GLN A 85 -6.34 -2.06 7.82
CA GLN A 85 -7.38 -1.28 8.46
C GLN A 85 -6.92 0.11 8.88
N TYR A 86 -5.68 0.22 9.32
CA TYR A 86 -5.13 1.53 9.65
C TYR A 86 -5.19 2.47 8.45
N PHE A 87 -4.68 2.02 7.30
CA PHE A 87 -4.62 2.87 6.12
C PHE A 87 -6.00 3.19 5.55
N LEU A 88 -6.96 2.30 5.71
CA LEU A 88 -8.32 2.53 5.22
C LEU A 88 -9.09 3.58 6.01
N ARG A 89 -8.62 3.94 7.21
CA ARG A 89 -9.28 4.96 8.03
C ARG A 89 -9.05 6.38 7.54
N PHE A 90 -7.98 6.61 6.80
CA PHE A 90 -7.56 7.97 6.45
C PHE A 90 -7.64 8.18 4.94
N PRO A 91 -8.38 9.21 4.48
CA PRO A 91 -8.46 9.50 3.05
C PRO A 91 -7.14 9.95 2.43
N GLN A 92 -6.17 10.31 3.27
CA GLN A 92 -4.83 10.71 2.80
C GLN A 92 -3.99 9.54 2.33
N TYR A 93 -4.41 8.31 2.61
CA TYR A 93 -3.73 7.11 2.18
C TYR A 93 -4.59 6.32 1.22
N ILE A 94 -4.00 5.89 0.11
CA ILE A 94 -4.64 4.93 -0.80
C ILE A 94 -3.75 3.70 -0.84
N LEU A 95 -4.27 2.60 -0.33
CA LEU A 95 -3.56 1.34 -0.22
C LEU A 95 -3.86 0.49 -1.45
N PHE A 96 -2.82 -0.11 -2.02
CA PHE A 96 -2.99 -1.04 -3.14
C PHE A 96 -2.02 -2.20 -3.02
N ARG A 97 -2.45 -3.36 -3.50
CA ARG A 97 -1.59 -4.55 -3.54
C ARG A 97 -0.62 -4.41 -4.70
N TRP A 98 0.68 -4.51 -4.44
CA TRP A 98 1.68 -4.41 -5.49
C TRP A 98 2.11 -5.78 -5.99
N ASN A 99 2.44 -6.67 -5.07
CA ASN A 99 2.68 -8.08 -5.37
C ASN A 99 2.36 -8.92 -4.14
N VAL A 100 2.70 -10.20 -4.17
CA VAL A 100 2.33 -11.15 -3.09
C VAL A 100 2.84 -10.68 -1.72
N ASN A 101 4.04 -10.09 -1.69
CA ASN A 101 4.69 -9.69 -0.45
C ASN A 101 4.84 -8.18 -0.30
N CYS A 102 4.15 -7.41 -1.14
CA CYS A 102 4.33 -5.96 -1.15
C CYS A 102 3.01 -5.22 -1.29
N TYR A 103 2.82 -4.24 -0.41
CA TYR A 103 1.73 -3.28 -0.50
C TYR A 103 2.28 -1.90 -0.85
N GLY A 104 1.58 -1.19 -1.73
CA GLY A 104 1.89 0.19 -2.00
C GLY A 104 0.92 1.10 -1.27
N VAL A 105 1.40 2.25 -0.86
CA VAL A 105 0.58 3.29 -0.26
C VAL A 105 0.86 4.59 -1.00
N LEU A 106 -0.17 5.15 -1.61
CA LEU A 106 -0.09 6.50 -2.14
C LEU A 106 -0.50 7.45 -1.02
N VAL A 107 0.44 8.30 -0.60
CA VAL A 107 0.16 9.33 0.40
C VAL A 107 -0.16 10.61 -0.36
N LYS A 108 -1.33 11.17 -0.11
CA LYS A 108 -1.80 12.39 -0.76
C LYS A 108 -2.33 13.37 0.27
N CYS A 109 -1.75 14.55 0.33
CA CYS A 109 -2.13 15.58 1.28
C CYS A 109 -1.50 16.91 0.86
N ASP A 110 -1.63 17.91 1.70
CA ASP A 110 -0.93 19.17 1.49
C ASP A 110 0.55 19.00 1.78
N ALA A 111 1.38 19.77 1.08
CA ALA A 111 2.84 19.67 1.21
C ALA A 111 3.30 19.83 2.66
N GLU A 112 2.64 20.69 3.42
CA GLU A 112 2.98 20.95 4.82
C GLU A 112 2.73 19.76 5.72
N GLU A 113 1.82 18.88 5.34
CA GLU A 113 1.43 17.72 6.12
C GLU A 113 2.10 16.42 5.65
N MET A 114 2.77 16.45 4.51
CA MET A 114 3.29 15.24 3.87
C MET A 114 4.28 14.49 4.76
N GLU A 115 5.21 15.19 5.38
CA GLU A 115 6.18 14.53 6.24
C GLU A 115 5.49 13.85 7.44
N ASP A 116 4.52 14.53 8.03
CA ASP A 116 3.78 13.99 9.17
C ASP A 116 3.01 12.73 8.81
N TYR A 117 2.26 12.74 7.70
CA TYR A 117 1.52 11.54 7.26
C TYR A 117 2.46 10.40 6.90
N THR A 118 3.59 10.70 6.27
CA THR A 118 4.57 9.68 5.92
C THR A 118 5.17 9.05 7.18
N GLN A 119 5.55 9.86 8.15
CA GLN A 119 6.14 9.36 9.40
C GLN A 119 5.13 8.57 10.23
N ARG A 120 3.89 9.00 10.26
CA ARG A 120 2.82 8.25 10.95
C ARG A 120 2.60 6.89 10.32
N ALA A 121 2.65 6.81 8.99
CA ALA A 121 2.49 5.55 8.28
C ALA A 121 3.63 4.59 8.65
N ILE A 122 4.86 5.05 8.62
CA ILE A 122 6.03 4.24 8.97
C ILE A 122 5.93 3.77 10.43
N ALA A 123 5.60 4.69 11.34
CA ALA A 123 5.49 4.39 12.76
C ALA A 123 4.41 3.33 13.04
N GLN A 124 3.27 3.41 12.33
CA GLN A 124 2.20 2.45 12.50
C GLN A 124 2.61 1.06 12.01
N ILE A 125 3.27 0.99 10.86
CA ILE A 125 3.78 -0.27 10.33
C ILE A 125 4.77 -0.89 11.32
N GLN A 126 5.71 -0.08 11.79
CA GLN A 126 6.72 -0.54 12.74
C GLN A 126 6.09 -1.06 14.02
N MET A 127 5.13 -0.32 14.57
CA MET A 127 4.44 -0.72 15.80
C MET A 127 3.72 -2.06 15.62
N ASN A 128 2.99 -2.21 14.52
CA ASN A 128 2.26 -3.45 14.25
C ASN A 128 3.20 -4.64 14.06
N CYS A 129 4.29 -4.43 13.30
CA CYS A 129 5.24 -5.51 13.01
C CYS A 129 6.02 -5.94 14.26
N GLU A 130 6.33 -5.01 15.15
CA GLU A 130 7.08 -5.32 16.36
C GLU A 130 6.22 -5.90 17.48
N SER A 131 4.96 -5.48 17.57
CA SER A 131 4.08 -5.86 18.70
C SER A 131 3.45 -7.24 18.58
N GLN A 132 3.37 -7.80 17.37
CA GLN A 132 2.58 -8.99 17.10
C GLN A 132 3.35 -10.31 17.27
N ASN A 133 4.66 -10.27 17.53
CA ASN A 133 5.49 -11.49 17.56
C ASN A 133 5.26 -12.41 16.36
N ALA A 134 4.80 -11.81 15.25
CA ALA A 134 4.65 -12.54 14.00
C ALA A 134 6.04 -12.66 13.40
N ASN A 135 6.60 -13.84 13.33
CA ASN A 135 7.89 -14.08 12.69
C ASN A 135 7.85 -13.60 11.23
N ALA A 136 7.96 -12.30 11.05
CA ALA A 136 7.85 -11.67 9.75
C ALA A 136 9.05 -10.80 9.48
N ASP A 137 9.63 -10.97 8.31
CA ASP A 137 10.60 -10.03 7.77
C ASP A 137 9.84 -8.88 7.12
N TRP A 138 10.23 -7.67 7.41
CA TRP A 138 9.56 -6.52 6.84
C TRP A 138 10.54 -5.38 6.62
N TYR A 139 10.25 -4.57 5.61
CA TYR A 139 10.93 -3.30 5.42
C TYR A 139 10.04 -2.35 4.63
N VAL A 140 10.32 -1.07 4.74
CA VAL A 140 9.56 -0.02 4.06
C VAL A 140 10.51 0.76 3.17
N VAL A 141 10.06 1.03 1.95
CA VAL A 141 10.76 1.91 1.00
C VAL A 141 9.92 3.14 0.83
N VAL A 142 10.51 4.32 1.00
CA VAL A 142 9.80 5.60 0.92
C VAL A 142 10.38 6.43 -0.22
N GLY A 143 9.49 7.01 -1.03
CA GLY A 143 9.90 7.89 -2.11
C GLY A 143 10.16 9.31 -1.67
N THR A 144 10.43 10.16 -2.63
CA THR A 144 10.58 11.60 -2.42
C THR A 144 9.28 12.29 -2.87
N PRO A 145 8.70 13.17 -2.05
CA PRO A 145 7.42 13.80 -2.40
C PRO A 145 7.47 14.56 -3.72
N VAL A 146 6.35 14.50 -4.44
CA VAL A 146 6.17 15.23 -5.69
C VAL A 146 4.87 16.03 -5.62
N GLU A 147 4.77 17.09 -6.42
CA GLU A 147 3.66 18.04 -6.34
C GLU A 147 2.53 17.76 -7.34
N ARG A 148 2.73 16.83 -8.27
CA ARG A 148 1.76 16.56 -9.34
C ARG A 148 1.61 15.07 -9.58
N LEU A 149 0.41 14.65 -9.94
CA LEU A 149 0.15 13.26 -10.34
C LEU A 149 1.03 12.81 -11.48
N SER A 150 1.30 13.70 -12.44
CA SER A 150 2.16 13.39 -13.58
C SER A 150 3.61 13.06 -13.17
N MET A 151 3.99 13.38 -11.94
CA MET A 151 5.34 13.12 -11.43
C MET A 151 5.42 11.82 -10.63
N LEU A 152 4.32 11.07 -10.49
CA LEU A 152 4.34 9.81 -9.75
C LEU A 152 5.26 8.79 -10.40
N LYS A 153 5.33 8.77 -11.72
CA LYS A 153 6.28 7.89 -12.42
C LYS A 153 7.72 8.20 -12.00
N GLU A 154 8.07 9.47 -11.93
CA GLU A 154 9.40 9.89 -11.50
C GLU A 154 9.67 9.48 -10.05
N CYS A 155 8.68 9.66 -9.17
CA CYS A 155 8.76 9.24 -7.77
C CYS A 155 9.02 7.73 -7.68
N TYR A 156 8.28 6.95 -8.46
CA TYR A 156 8.42 5.50 -8.50
C TYR A 156 9.78 5.06 -9.05
N ASP A 157 10.23 5.69 -10.13
CA ASP A 157 11.53 5.38 -10.74
C ASP A 157 12.67 5.62 -9.75
N ARG A 158 12.58 6.68 -8.97
CA ARG A 158 13.57 6.99 -7.93
C ARG A 158 13.59 5.92 -6.84
N VAL A 159 12.41 5.46 -6.40
CA VAL A 159 12.31 4.40 -5.41
C VAL A 159 12.98 3.12 -5.93
N ASN A 160 12.70 2.75 -7.16
CA ASN A 160 13.26 1.54 -7.74
C ASN A 160 14.76 1.65 -8.01
N HIS A 161 15.21 2.82 -8.47
CA HIS A 161 16.59 2.98 -8.92
C HIS A 161 17.58 3.11 -7.75
N TYR A 162 17.20 3.87 -6.75
CA TYR A 162 18.17 4.20 -5.70
C TYR A 162 18.20 3.24 -4.54
N GLY A 163 17.10 2.51 -4.26
CA GLY A 163 17.05 1.63 -3.09
C GLY A 163 17.55 2.26 -1.79
N ALA A 164 17.95 3.54 -1.87
CA ALA A 164 18.62 4.27 -0.80
C ALA A 164 17.65 4.72 0.29
N TYR A 165 16.36 4.60 0.05
CA TYR A 165 15.32 5.01 0.98
C TYR A 165 14.73 3.83 1.73
N ARG A 166 15.49 2.75 1.81
CA ARG A 166 15.04 1.53 2.49
C ARG A 166 15.23 1.67 3.98
N PHE A 167 14.13 1.54 4.72
CA PHE A 167 14.16 1.46 6.17
C PHE A 167 14.07 -0.01 6.56
N LEU A 168 15.15 -0.55 7.11
CA LEU A 168 15.21 -1.93 7.55
C LEU A 168 14.93 -2.01 9.05
N TYR A 169 13.91 -2.75 9.42
CA TYR A 169 13.54 -3.01 10.80
C TYR A 169 13.17 -4.46 10.97
N PRO A 170 13.37 -5.03 12.13
CA PRO A 170 14.29 -4.64 13.19
C PRO A 170 15.68 -5.13 12.89
N GLN A 171 16.60 -4.59 13.59
CA GLN A 171 17.93 -5.18 13.59
C GLN A 171 18.25 -5.72 14.95
#